data_f466776c48fe7f93be812ccd783ef5a1
#
_entry.id   f466776c48fe7f93be812ccd783ef5a1
#
_cell.length_a   1.000
_cell.length_b   1.000
_cell.length_c   1.000
_cell.angle_alpha   90.00
_cell.angle_beta   90.00
_cell.angle_gamma   90.00
#
_symmetry.space_group_name_H-M   'P 1'
#
loop_
_entity.id
_entity.type
_entity.pdbx_description
1 polymer ?
#
loop_
_entity_poly.entity_id
_entity_poly.type
_entity_poly.pdbx_seq_one_letter_code
_entity_poly.pdbx_strand_id
1 'polypeptide(L)'
;MSIEEDRAVQAAQDTVVRETDNGYRVLGSPEESVTHQHDIDRIPQFDVTQEMISDSGDTQEAWLTYGGNYEMHRYTTADVIGPDNVSDLEVEYDISVGSGSSMEGSPIIVPGEPTVMYQSNGPNHIKAIDARNGDVLWSYTYAVPSDVVLCCDDNNRGPAVWQDKVYMTTLDSGVVALNRYTGEEEWYTSTADHERGYSATWAPIVHDGTIYTGSAGGEYGVRGFHTAIDAETGEQKWFTRTCPEEEFVGDSINQAAGTNWMTATYDEERDVLYMPVGNPGPDFDGSVRPGPNRNTCGTLCLDAETGERLWFHQESAHDVWDYDSASPRMLIRDLEFDHRDEVRDTVVNAGKTGWVYSMDAETGQLITRSDPGVQQLNMFSMIPHIDDGRRGTFMPGGMGGCDWHPATYNHETGLVYYKMHNNAQEAWWRFEEFEEGRKYWGGILEDETEAMPDEYNGHISSISAFDPTTGKLVWRDWIDSDTYIWGGTMSTTTGLMFTGTQNGQFIAYDAETGERLWEFDTGDAPLSSSPVSWYDPDEGKQYIAIQVGGSGWLRRGKRDDRVVVFSLAE
;
A
#
# COMPACT_ATOMS: atom_id res chain seq x y z
N MET A 1 -9.72 -27.41 14.47
CA MET A 1 -9.43 -26.93 15.86
C MET A 1 -10.67 -27.02 16.74
N SER A 2 -10.54 -27.46 17.99
CA SER A 2 -11.70 -27.50 18.89
C SER A 2 -11.99 -26.09 19.42
N ILE A 3 -13.26 -25.80 19.76
CA ILE A 3 -13.70 -24.51 20.35
C ILE A 3 -12.91 -24.18 21.65
N GLU A 4 -12.28 -25.17 22.28
CA GLU A 4 -11.41 -24.97 23.45
C GLU A 4 -9.99 -24.52 23.09
N GLU A 5 -9.47 -24.94 21.94
CA GLU A 5 -8.17 -24.46 21.43
C GLU A 5 -8.26 -23.02 20.93
N ASP A 6 -9.35 -22.66 20.24
CA ASP A 6 -9.65 -21.26 19.89
C ASP A 6 -9.76 -20.35 21.13
N ARG A 7 -10.36 -20.84 22.22
CA ARG A 7 -10.45 -20.07 23.47
C ARG A 7 -9.12 -19.94 24.19
N ALA A 8 -8.21 -20.91 24.05
CA ALA A 8 -6.89 -20.83 24.66
C ALA A 8 -5.97 -19.85 23.88
N VAL A 9 -6.08 -19.83 22.56
CA VAL A 9 -5.42 -18.84 21.69
C VAL A 9 -5.98 -17.44 21.95
N GLN A 10 -7.31 -17.31 22.07
CA GLN A 10 -7.99 -16.07 22.42
C GLN A 10 -7.58 -15.57 23.84
N ALA A 11 -7.46 -16.46 24.82
CA ALA A 11 -7.08 -16.10 26.19
C ALA A 11 -5.60 -15.70 26.31
N ALA A 12 -4.72 -16.23 25.46
CA ALA A 12 -3.34 -15.77 25.37
C ALA A 12 -3.24 -14.38 24.70
N GLN A 13 -4.14 -14.10 23.74
CA GLN A 13 -4.28 -12.77 23.12
C GLN A 13 -4.88 -11.73 24.08
N ASP A 14 -5.83 -12.12 24.94
CA ASP A 14 -6.51 -11.22 25.89
C ASP A 14 -5.58 -10.61 26.96
N THR A 15 -4.40 -11.14 27.16
CA THR A 15 -3.42 -10.61 28.12
C THR A 15 -2.56 -9.47 27.55
N VAL A 16 -2.48 -9.34 26.24
CA VAL A 16 -1.56 -8.41 25.55
C VAL A 16 -2.31 -7.44 24.62
N VAL A 17 -3.56 -7.74 24.27
CA VAL A 17 -4.38 -6.92 23.36
C VAL A 17 -5.24 -5.95 24.16
N ARG A 18 -5.06 -4.65 23.95
CA ARG A 18 -5.95 -3.61 24.48
C ARG A 18 -6.72 -2.95 23.36
N GLU A 19 -8.01 -2.70 23.62
CA GLU A 19 -8.81 -1.86 22.74
C GLU A 19 -8.35 -0.40 22.88
N THR A 20 -7.99 0.22 21.77
CA THR A 20 -7.65 1.64 21.69
C THR A 20 -8.73 2.37 20.89
N ASP A 21 -8.72 3.69 20.88
CA ASP A 21 -9.67 4.50 20.10
C ASP A 21 -9.59 4.18 18.59
N ASN A 22 -8.48 3.59 18.15
CA ASN A 22 -8.19 3.24 16.75
C ASN A 22 -8.15 1.73 16.47
N GLY A 23 -8.56 0.86 17.39
CA GLY A 23 -8.56 -0.59 17.21
C GLY A 23 -7.87 -1.37 18.32
N TYR A 24 -7.53 -2.63 18.02
CA TYR A 24 -6.81 -3.49 18.94
C TYR A 24 -5.33 -3.43 18.67
N ARG A 25 -4.52 -3.18 19.70
CA ARG A 25 -3.06 -3.29 19.64
C ARG A 25 -2.58 -4.35 20.62
N VAL A 26 -1.60 -5.11 20.19
CA VAL A 26 -0.75 -5.83 21.13
C VAL A 26 0.18 -4.79 21.74
N LEU A 27 -0.03 -4.47 23.00
CA LEU A 27 0.76 -3.48 23.72
C LEU A 27 1.72 -4.20 24.65
N GLY A 28 3.01 -4.01 24.43
CA GLY A 28 4.05 -4.65 25.24
C GLY A 28 5.41 -4.04 24.98
N SER A 29 6.45 -4.72 25.39
CA SER A 29 7.81 -4.49 24.89
C SER A 29 8.09 -5.49 23.77
N PRO A 30 9.00 -5.19 22.81
CA PRO A 30 9.37 -6.11 21.75
C PRO A 30 9.79 -7.51 22.23
N GLU A 31 10.31 -7.60 23.44
CA GLU A 31 10.69 -8.86 24.12
C GLU A 31 9.49 -9.75 24.48
N GLU A 32 8.26 -9.22 24.43
CA GLU A 32 6.99 -9.94 24.64
C GLU A 32 6.37 -10.46 23.34
N SER A 33 7.08 -10.33 22.21
CA SER A 33 6.68 -10.90 20.92
C SER A 33 6.59 -12.42 20.99
N VAL A 34 5.63 -13.01 20.28
CA VAL A 34 5.28 -14.42 20.44
C VAL A 34 5.16 -15.14 19.10
N THR A 35 5.83 -16.29 19.01
CA THR A 35 5.65 -17.25 17.93
C THR A 35 4.82 -18.44 18.40
N HIS A 36 3.85 -18.85 17.59
CA HIS A 36 3.11 -20.10 17.76
C HIS A 36 3.35 -21.01 16.56
N GLN A 37 3.90 -22.18 16.80
CA GLN A 37 4.15 -23.21 15.79
C GLN A 37 3.03 -24.26 15.84
N HIS A 38 2.57 -24.69 14.65
CA HIS A 38 1.54 -25.71 14.49
C HIS A 38 2.11 -26.88 13.66
N ASP A 39 1.97 -26.86 12.35
CA ASP A 39 2.38 -27.92 11.44
C ASP A 39 3.60 -27.51 10.58
N ILE A 40 4.65 -27.00 11.22
CA ILE A 40 5.84 -26.45 10.57
C ILE A 40 6.59 -27.44 9.70
N ASP A 41 6.50 -28.73 10.02
CA ASP A 41 7.12 -29.83 9.23
C ASP A 41 6.55 -29.92 7.79
N ARG A 42 5.40 -29.31 7.53
CA ARG A 42 4.79 -29.25 6.20
C ARG A 42 5.40 -28.18 5.30
N ILE A 43 6.14 -27.21 5.85
CA ILE A 43 6.69 -26.13 5.05
C ILE A 43 7.85 -26.65 4.20
N PRO A 44 7.82 -26.47 2.87
CA PRO A 44 8.88 -26.93 1.99
C PRO A 44 10.23 -26.29 2.32
N GLN A 45 11.25 -27.13 2.47
CA GLN A 45 12.60 -26.75 2.89
C GLN A 45 13.48 -26.45 1.68
N PHE A 46 13.42 -25.21 1.20
CA PHE A 46 14.28 -24.67 0.14
C PHE A 46 14.39 -23.15 0.27
N ASP A 47 15.45 -22.57 -0.22
CA ASP A 47 15.66 -21.12 -0.19
C ASP A 47 14.87 -20.42 -1.31
N VAL A 48 14.18 -19.33 -0.99
CA VAL A 48 13.58 -18.44 -2.00
C VAL A 48 14.72 -17.61 -2.59
N THR A 49 15.18 -17.99 -3.77
CA THR A 49 16.33 -17.35 -4.42
C THR A 49 15.97 -16.02 -5.05
N GLN A 50 16.99 -15.19 -5.31
CA GLN A 50 16.79 -13.95 -6.05
C GLN A 50 16.17 -14.20 -7.43
N GLU A 51 16.60 -15.23 -8.15
CA GLU A 51 16.04 -15.62 -9.44
C GLU A 51 14.52 -15.89 -9.36
N MET A 52 14.07 -16.62 -8.33
CA MET A 52 12.63 -16.85 -8.13
C MET A 52 11.85 -15.55 -7.92
N ILE A 53 12.42 -14.57 -7.19
CA ILE A 53 11.75 -13.29 -6.93
C ILE A 53 11.72 -12.44 -8.20
N SER A 54 12.84 -12.36 -8.93
CA SER A 54 12.93 -11.61 -10.20
C SER A 54 11.96 -12.17 -11.25
N ASP A 55 11.83 -13.49 -11.33
CA ASP A 55 10.95 -14.18 -12.28
C ASP A 55 9.48 -14.28 -11.79
N SER A 56 9.15 -13.76 -10.60
CA SER A 56 7.83 -13.94 -9.97
C SER A 56 6.68 -13.45 -10.86
N GLY A 57 6.87 -12.37 -11.59
CA GLY A 57 5.86 -11.82 -12.52
C GLY A 57 5.63 -12.68 -13.78
N ASP A 58 6.60 -13.52 -14.14
CA ASP A 58 6.58 -14.36 -15.33
C ASP A 58 6.08 -15.78 -15.04
N THR A 59 5.93 -16.14 -13.77
CA THR A 59 5.43 -17.45 -13.33
C THR A 59 3.96 -17.39 -12.93
N GLN A 60 3.25 -18.51 -13.14
CA GLN A 60 1.85 -18.61 -12.72
C GLN A 60 1.69 -18.97 -11.24
N GLU A 61 2.74 -19.54 -10.63
CA GLU A 61 2.67 -20.23 -9.35
C GLU A 61 3.05 -19.33 -8.16
N ALA A 62 3.72 -18.20 -8.43
CA ALA A 62 4.32 -17.37 -7.40
C ALA A 62 3.71 -15.97 -7.34
N TRP A 63 3.78 -15.35 -6.13
CA TRP A 63 3.57 -13.93 -5.89
C TRP A 63 4.55 -13.49 -4.82
N LEU A 64 5.83 -13.22 -5.21
CA LEU A 64 6.94 -13.11 -4.26
C LEU A 64 7.30 -11.67 -3.85
N THR A 65 6.62 -10.67 -4.39
CA THR A 65 6.75 -9.27 -3.99
C THR A 65 5.39 -8.66 -3.71
N TYR A 66 5.34 -7.51 -3.05
CA TYR A 66 4.10 -6.76 -2.83
C TYR A 66 3.33 -6.49 -4.13
N GLY A 67 4.02 -6.21 -5.22
CA GLY A 67 3.48 -5.92 -6.54
C GLY A 67 3.27 -7.14 -7.45
N GLY A 68 3.61 -8.36 -7.01
CA GLY A 68 3.71 -9.56 -7.85
C GLY A 68 5.04 -9.64 -8.59
N ASN A 69 5.59 -8.51 -8.99
CA ASN A 69 6.95 -8.33 -9.50
C ASN A 69 7.58 -7.05 -8.94
N TYR A 70 8.85 -6.81 -9.20
CA TYR A 70 9.55 -5.61 -8.76
C TYR A 70 9.03 -4.33 -9.42
N GLU A 71 8.42 -4.44 -10.60
CA GLU A 71 7.88 -3.32 -11.41
C GLU A 71 6.49 -2.87 -10.94
N MET A 72 5.93 -3.52 -9.92
CA MET A 72 4.63 -3.19 -9.30
C MET A 72 3.43 -3.32 -10.25
N HIS A 73 3.43 -4.27 -11.17
CA HIS A 73 2.36 -4.43 -12.13
C HIS A 73 1.07 -5.02 -11.55
N ARG A 74 1.15 -5.77 -10.46
CA ARG A 74 0.01 -6.48 -9.85
C ARG A 74 -0.79 -7.28 -10.88
N TYR A 75 -0.04 -7.97 -11.72
CA TYR A 75 -0.53 -8.74 -12.85
C TYR A 75 -0.13 -10.20 -12.68
N THR A 76 -1.04 -11.12 -13.02
CA THR A 76 -0.76 -12.56 -13.01
C THR A 76 -0.80 -13.14 -14.40
N THR A 77 0.15 -14.02 -14.70
CA THR A 77 0.19 -14.83 -15.92
C THR A 77 -0.61 -16.12 -15.81
N ALA A 78 -1.20 -16.42 -14.64
CA ALA A 78 -2.12 -17.55 -14.48
C ALA A 78 -3.38 -17.37 -15.34
N ASP A 79 -3.72 -18.39 -16.14
CA ASP A 79 -4.63 -18.29 -17.28
C ASP A 79 -5.86 -19.23 -17.20
N VAL A 80 -6.08 -19.86 -16.04
CA VAL A 80 -7.22 -20.77 -15.84
C VAL A 80 -8.53 -20.02 -15.69
N ILE A 81 -8.50 -18.87 -14.97
CA ILE A 81 -9.67 -18.01 -14.74
C ILE A 81 -9.68 -16.93 -15.83
N GLY A 82 -10.76 -16.86 -16.59
CA GLY A 82 -10.94 -15.89 -17.67
C GLY A 82 -12.39 -15.39 -17.77
N PRO A 83 -12.68 -14.48 -18.71
CA PRO A 83 -14.03 -13.92 -18.89
C PRO A 83 -15.13 -14.96 -19.09
N ASP A 84 -14.81 -16.10 -19.70
CA ASP A 84 -15.79 -17.14 -20.03
C ASP A 84 -16.21 -17.99 -18.81
N ASN A 85 -15.42 -18.01 -17.73
CA ASN A 85 -15.65 -18.85 -16.56
C ASN A 85 -15.57 -18.13 -15.22
N VAL A 86 -15.25 -16.84 -15.19
CA VAL A 86 -15.15 -16.07 -13.94
C VAL A 86 -16.46 -16.07 -13.15
N SER A 87 -17.61 -16.25 -13.81
CA SER A 87 -18.91 -16.38 -13.16
C SER A 87 -19.05 -17.63 -12.28
N ASP A 88 -18.17 -18.63 -12.47
CA ASP A 88 -18.17 -19.89 -11.74
C ASP A 88 -17.20 -19.87 -10.54
N LEU A 89 -16.64 -18.69 -10.19
CA LEU A 89 -15.81 -18.53 -9.00
C LEU A 89 -16.65 -18.73 -7.72
N GLU A 90 -16.15 -19.61 -6.87
CA GLU A 90 -16.69 -19.86 -5.54
C GLU A 90 -15.62 -19.69 -4.46
N VAL A 91 -16.05 -19.52 -3.20
CA VAL A 91 -15.13 -19.52 -2.05
C VAL A 91 -14.60 -20.94 -1.86
N GLU A 92 -13.32 -21.12 -2.03
CA GLU A 92 -12.63 -22.38 -1.73
C GLU A 92 -12.51 -22.56 -0.22
N TYR A 93 -12.03 -21.52 0.48
CA TYR A 93 -12.01 -21.43 1.94
C TYR A 93 -11.94 -19.97 2.41
N ASP A 94 -12.28 -19.75 3.66
CA ASP A 94 -11.99 -18.51 4.38
C ASP A 94 -11.39 -18.81 5.75
N ILE A 95 -10.49 -17.94 6.19
CA ILE A 95 -9.79 -18.09 7.48
C ILE A 95 -9.72 -16.76 8.22
N SER A 96 -9.88 -16.80 9.54
CA SER A 96 -9.57 -15.67 10.41
C SER A 96 -8.06 -15.53 10.57
N VAL A 97 -7.54 -14.34 10.34
CA VAL A 97 -6.11 -14.03 10.57
C VAL A 97 -5.85 -13.38 11.92
N GLY A 98 -6.89 -13.12 12.71
CA GLY A 98 -6.80 -12.94 14.16
C GLY A 98 -6.61 -11.50 14.62
N SER A 99 -6.74 -10.50 13.81
CA SER A 99 -6.84 -9.11 14.26
C SER A 99 -7.53 -8.27 13.20
N GLY A 100 -8.68 -7.73 13.52
CA GLY A 100 -9.43 -6.86 12.61
C GLY A 100 -9.04 -5.38 12.71
N SER A 101 -7.83 -5.02 13.15
CA SER A 101 -7.48 -3.62 13.29
C SER A 101 -7.20 -2.97 11.93
N SER A 102 -6.36 -3.56 11.10
CA SER A 102 -6.12 -3.10 9.74
C SER A 102 -5.87 -4.28 8.81
N MET A 103 -6.57 -4.31 7.67
CA MET A 103 -6.55 -5.38 6.67
C MET A 103 -6.18 -4.79 5.30
N GLU A 104 -5.01 -4.13 5.23
CA GLU A 104 -4.51 -3.48 4.01
C GLU A 104 -3.37 -4.26 3.33
N GLY A 105 -3.06 -5.44 3.86
CA GLY A 105 -1.92 -6.23 3.42
C GLY A 105 -2.12 -6.92 2.07
N SER A 106 -1.02 -7.25 1.45
CA SER A 106 -0.93 -8.13 0.29
C SER A 106 -0.06 -9.33 0.67
N PRO A 107 -0.58 -10.57 0.60
CA PRO A 107 0.21 -11.74 0.95
C PRO A 107 1.31 -12.02 -0.06
N ILE A 108 2.33 -12.75 0.38
CA ILE A 108 3.34 -13.38 -0.46
C ILE A 108 2.96 -14.85 -0.64
N ILE A 109 3.06 -15.35 -1.87
CA ILE A 109 2.78 -16.75 -2.22
C ILE A 109 4.09 -17.40 -2.66
N VAL A 110 4.59 -18.33 -1.85
CA VAL A 110 5.78 -19.12 -2.15
C VAL A 110 5.35 -20.48 -2.67
N PRO A 111 5.64 -20.82 -3.95
CA PRO A 111 5.27 -22.10 -4.52
C PRO A 111 5.98 -23.26 -3.82
N GLY A 112 5.36 -24.43 -3.79
CA GLY A 112 5.91 -25.64 -3.17
C GLY A 112 4.83 -26.66 -2.84
N GLU A 113 5.21 -27.70 -2.12
CA GLU A 113 4.30 -28.76 -1.66
C GLU A 113 4.25 -28.82 -0.12
N PRO A 114 3.30 -28.10 0.54
CA PRO A 114 2.28 -27.22 -0.03
C PRO A 114 2.82 -25.85 -0.47
N THR A 115 2.07 -25.16 -1.34
CA THR A 115 2.23 -23.73 -1.56
C THR A 115 1.96 -22.97 -0.25
N VAL A 116 2.83 -22.04 0.13
CA VAL A 116 2.74 -21.32 1.41
C VAL A 116 2.40 -19.86 1.19
N MET A 117 1.32 -19.40 1.82
CA MET A 117 0.95 -17.99 1.91
C MET A 117 1.53 -17.39 3.18
N TYR A 118 2.33 -16.34 3.04
CA TYR A 118 2.76 -15.49 4.16
C TYR A 118 1.88 -14.25 4.19
N GLN A 119 1.03 -14.17 5.21
CA GLN A 119 -0.01 -13.17 5.33
C GLN A 119 0.25 -12.30 6.56
N SER A 120 0.39 -10.97 6.35
CA SER A 120 0.47 -10.02 7.46
C SER A 120 -0.73 -9.09 7.53
N ASN A 121 -0.99 -8.57 8.72
CA ASN A 121 -2.03 -7.58 8.99
C ASN A 121 -1.68 -6.73 10.22
N GLY A 122 -2.36 -5.58 10.36
CA GLY A 122 -2.20 -4.74 11.55
C GLY A 122 -2.64 -5.43 12.86
N PRO A 123 -2.03 -5.11 14.02
CA PRO A 123 -0.93 -4.12 14.19
C PRO A 123 0.48 -4.62 13.91
N ASN A 124 0.76 -5.82 13.71
CA ASN A 124 2.00 -6.51 13.31
C ASN A 124 1.87 -8.00 13.59
N HIS A 125 0.92 -8.61 12.93
CA HIS A 125 0.75 -10.05 12.90
C HIS A 125 1.20 -10.59 11.56
N ILE A 126 1.77 -11.78 11.56
CA ILE A 126 2.07 -12.53 10.35
C ILE A 126 1.82 -14.02 10.57
N LYS A 127 1.33 -14.69 9.54
CA LYS A 127 1.08 -16.14 9.52
C LYS A 127 1.68 -16.77 8.28
N ALA A 128 2.22 -17.99 8.44
CA ALA A 128 2.42 -18.91 7.34
C ALA A 128 1.21 -19.85 7.28
N ILE A 129 0.64 -19.98 6.10
CA ILE A 129 -0.63 -20.66 5.85
C ILE A 129 -0.44 -21.62 4.68
N ASP A 130 -0.92 -22.84 4.77
CA ASP A 130 -1.07 -23.70 3.61
C ASP A 130 -2.10 -23.08 2.67
N ALA A 131 -1.63 -22.60 1.53
CA ALA A 131 -2.44 -21.82 0.59
C ALA A 131 -3.53 -22.63 -0.13
N ARG A 132 -3.57 -23.95 0.02
CA ARG A 132 -4.57 -24.86 -0.57
C ARG A 132 -5.83 -24.96 0.27
N ASN A 133 -5.71 -24.85 1.62
CA ASN A 133 -6.80 -25.17 2.54
C ASN A 133 -6.95 -24.21 3.74
N GLY A 134 -6.04 -23.27 3.90
CA GLY A 134 -6.09 -22.28 4.98
C GLY A 134 -5.53 -22.77 6.33
N ASP A 135 -4.91 -23.94 6.42
CA ASP A 135 -4.29 -24.40 7.65
C ASP A 135 -3.13 -23.48 8.07
N VAL A 136 -3.17 -22.97 9.29
CA VAL A 136 -2.09 -22.14 9.83
C VAL A 136 -0.91 -23.04 10.23
N LEU A 137 0.27 -22.81 9.64
CA LEU A 137 1.48 -23.58 9.89
C LEU A 137 2.29 -22.98 11.04
N TRP A 138 2.37 -21.66 11.10
CA TRP A 138 2.85 -20.89 12.25
C TRP A 138 2.26 -19.48 12.24
N SER A 139 2.32 -18.80 13.37
CA SER A 139 1.98 -17.39 13.49
C SER A 139 2.98 -16.66 14.38
N TYR A 140 3.22 -15.40 14.08
CA TYR A 140 4.05 -14.51 14.88
C TYR A 140 3.30 -13.20 15.13
N THR A 141 3.41 -12.69 16.35
CA THR A 141 2.86 -11.41 16.78
C THR A 141 3.97 -10.58 17.39
N TYR A 142 4.27 -9.45 16.76
CA TYR A 142 5.21 -8.47 17.32
C TYR A 142 4.49 -7.60 18.37
N ALA A 143 5.08 -7.49 19.55
CA ALA A 143 4.54 -6.68 20.64
C ALA A 143 4.90 -5.20 20.44
N VAL A 144 3.97 -4.43 19.90
CA VAL A 144 4.15 -2.99 19.62
C VAL A 144 4.25 -2.21 20.93
N PRO A 145 5.29 -1.35 21.13
CA PRO A 145 5.40 -0.48 22.30
C PRO A 145 4.15 0.38 22.50
N SER A 146 3.75 0.56 23.77
CA SER A 146 2.49 1.23 24.11
C SER A 146 2.47 2.74 23.86
N ASP A 147 3.63 3.34 23.64
CA ASP A 147 3.85 4.76 23.38
C ASP A 147 4.01 5.09 21.89
N VAL A 148 3.93 4.09 21.01
CA VAL A 148 3.87 4.32 19.57
C VAL A 148 2.66 5.16 19.22
N VAL A 149 2.91 6.27 18.50
CA VAL A 149 1.86 7.16 17.97
C VAL A 149 1.71 6.96 16.48
N LEU A 150 0.48 6.89 16.01
CA LEU A 150 0.15 6.65 14.60
C LEU A 150 -0.89 7.67 14.13
N CYS A 151 -0.78 8.12 12.89
CA CYS A 151 -1.79 8.99 12.26
C CYS A 151 -3.06 8.20 11.96
N CYS A 152 -2.88 7.17 11.16
CA CYS A 152 -3.88 6.66 10.24
C CYS A 152 -3.97 5.13 10.33
N ASP A 153 -4.17 4.60 11.53
CA ASP A 153 -4.33 3.19 11.86
C ASP A 153 -3.04 2.36 12.03
N ASP A 154 -3.26 1.13 12.47
CA ASP A 154 -2.23 0.16 12.81
C ASP A 154 -1.83 -0.67 11.56
N ASN A 155 -1.47 -0.01 10.47
CA ASN A 155 -1.30 -0.67 9.18
C ASN A 155 -0.03 -1.52 9.09
N ASN A 156 -0.17 -2.72 8.52
CA ASN A 156 0.92 -3.51 7.99
C ASN A 156 0.51 -4.01 6.59
N ARG A 157 1.26 -3.59 5.56
CA ARG A 157 0.82 -3.79 4.16
C ARG A 157 1.38 -5.03 3.48
N GLY A 158 2.22 -5.79 4.15
CA GLY A 158 2.70 -7.06 3.63
C GLY A 158 4.11 -7.40 4.06
N PRO A 159 4.48 -8.68 3.98
CA PRO A 159 5.84 -9.15 4.19
C PRO A 159 6.66 -9.08 2.90
N ALA A 160 7.97 -9.36 3.03
CA ALA A 160 8.85 -9.74 1.95
C ALA A 160 9.52 -11.07 2.28
N VAL A 161 10.05 -11.75 1.29
CA VAL A 161 10.70 -13.07 1.43
C VAL A 161 12.03 -13.09 0.68
N TRP A 162 13.04 -13.70 1.29
CA TRP A 162 14.33 -13.95 0.66
C TRP A 162 15.05 -15.07 1.38
N GLN A 163 15.51 -16.08 0.66
CA GLN A 163 16.12 -17.30 1.17
C GLN A 163 15.24 -18.00 2.23
N ASP A 164 15.75 -18.19 3.42
CA ASP A 164 15.08 -18.86 4.55
C ASP A 164 14.34 -17.89 5.49
N LYS A 165 14.19 -16.61 5.09
CA LYS A 165 13.62 -15.56 5.94
C LYS A 165 12.38 -14.89 5.34
N VAL A 166 11.53 -14.42 6.23
CA VAL A 166 10.41 -13.51 5.96
C VAL A 166 10.62 -12.24 6.77
N TYR A 167 10.40 -11.09 6.13
CA TYR A 167 10.61 -9.78 6.72
C TYR A 167 9.31 -9.00 6.82
N MET A 168 9.15 -8.27 7.91
CA MET A 168 8.01 -7.39 8.13
C MET A 168 8.50 -6.08 8.77
N THR A 169 7.95 -4.95 8.32
CA THR A 169 8.13 -3.67 9.03
C THR A 169 7.28 -3.65 10.29
N THR A 170 7.70 -2.91 11.31
CA THR A 170 6.98 -2.79 12.57
C THR A 170 6.58 -1.35 12.86
N LEU A 171 5.46 -1.16 13.57
CA LEU A 171 4.85 0.15 13.80
C LEU A 171 5.72 1.10 14.64
N ASP A 172 6.70 0.59 15.34
CA ASP A 172 7.71 1.35 16.08
C ASP A 172 8.93 1.73 15.21
N SER A 173 8.74 1.76 13.88
CA SER A 173 9.78 2.09 12.91
C SER A 173 10.94 1.09 12.89
N GLY A 174 10.61 -0.20 12.88
CA GLY A 174 11.57 -1.29 12.82
C GLY A 174 11.37 -2.21 11.62
N VAL A 175 12.28 -3.16 11.50
CA VAL A 175 12.20 -4.34 10.62
C VAL A 175 12.51 -5.57 11.46
N VAL A 176 11.67 -6.58 11.37
CA VAL A 176 11.89 -7.91 11.96
C VAL A 176 12.13 -8.94 10.86
N ALA A 177 13.11 -9.81 11.07
CA ALA A 177 13.32 -11.01 10.26
C ALA A 177 12.89 -12.24 11.03
N LEU A 178 12.10 -13.06 10.39
CA LEU A 178 11.64 -14.33 10.92
C LEU A 178 12.17 -15.47 10.06
N ASN A 179 12.53 -16.57 10.69
CA ASN A 179 12.77 -17.82 9.98
C ASN A 179 11.46 -18.25 9.29
N ARG A 180 11.45 -18.37 7.97
CA ARG A 180 10.21 -18.65 7.23
C ARG A 180 9.63 -20.05 7.47
N TYR A 181 10.44 -20.99 7.98
CA TYR A 181 10.02 -22.36 8.28
C TYR A 181 9.38 -22.48 9.67
N THR A 182 9.86 -21.68 10.64
CA THR A 182 9.48 -21.83 12.05
C THR A 182 8.72 -20.64 12.62
N GLY A 183 8.77 -19.47 11.94
CA GLY A 183 8.22 -18.22 12.45
C GLY A 183 9.02 -17.62 13.61
N GLU A 184 10.16 -18.20 13.99
CA GLU A 184 11.02 -17.66 15.05
C GLU A 184 11.72 -16.39 14.60
N GLU A 185 11.79 -15.40 15.49
CA GLU A 185 12.52 -14.15 15.26
C GLU A 185 14.03 -14.44 15.21
N GLU A 186 14.69 -13.99 14.16
CA GLU A 186 16.14 -14.10 13.99
C GLU A 186 16.86 -12.82 14.36
N TRP A 187 16.29 -11.68 13.94
CA TRP A 187 16.79 -10.37 14.31
C TRP A 187 15.70 -9.28 14.19
N TYR A 188 15.89 -8.19 14.93
CA TYR A 188 15.12 -6.96 14.85
C TYR A 188 16.06 -5.77 14.73
N THR A 189 15.72 -4.81 13.87
CA THR A 189 16.46 -3.56 13.69
C THR A 189 15.51 -2.38 13.74
N SER A 190 15.71 -1.48 14.70
CA SER A 190 15.05 -0.18 14.74
C SER A 190 15.68 0.76 13.72
N THR A 191 14.86 1.40 12.87
CA THR A 191 15.33 2.34 11.84
C THR A 191 15.23 3.79 12.30
N ALA A 192 14.35 4.10 13.25
CA ALA A 192 14.21 5.42 13.84
C ALA A 192 13.52 5.34 15.22
N ASP A 193 13.57 6.43 15.95
CA ASP A 193 12.99 6.58 17.27
C ASP A 193 11.46 6.84 17.18
N HIS A 194 10.65 5.87 17.54
CA HIS A 194 9.19 5.95 17.49
C HIS A 194 8.61 6.99 18.48
N GLU A 195 9.30 7.28 19.60
CA GLU A 195 8.85 8.30 20.56
C GLU A 195 8.77 9.68 19.91
N ARG A 196 9.51 9.89 18.83
CA ARG A 196 9.49 11.11 18.02
C ARG A 196 8.35 11.15 16.98
N GLY A 197 7.57 10.08 16.85
CA GLY A 197 6.48 9.95 15.89
C GLY A 197 6.84 9.23 14.59
N TYR A 198 8.01 8.60 14.49
CA TYR A 198 8.34 7.72 13.37
C TYR A 198 7.59 6.40 13.47
N SER A 199 7.16 5.89 12.32
CA SER A 199 6.58 4.55 12.19
C SER A 199 6.93 3.94 10.83
N ALA A 200 6.63 2.64 10.65
CA ALA A 200 6.75 1.98 9.36
C ALA A 200 5.52 1.10 9.10
N THR A 201 4.89 1.27 7.92
CA THR A 201 3.58 0.67 7.60
C THR A 201 3.55 -0.06 6.26
N TRP A 202 4.65 -0.08 5.51
CA TRP A 202 4.74 -0.61 4.16
C TRP A 202 5.41 -1.98 4.07
N ALA A 203 5.12 -2.71 3.00
CA ALA A 203 5.79 -3.98 2.73
C ALA A 203 7.23 -3.70 2.27
N PRO A 204 8.27 -4.24 2.93
CA PRO A 204 9.65 -4.03 2.51
C PRO A 204 9.90 -4.68 1.15
N ILE A 205 10.89 -4.17 0.41
CA ILE A 205 11.44 -4.82 -0.78
C ILE A 205 12.75 -5.48 -0.40
N VAL A 206 12.98 -6.69 -0.89
CA VAL A 206 14.27 -7.37 -0.76
C VAL A 206 14.81 -7.63 -2.15
N HIS A 207 16.07 -7.23 -2.40
CA HIS A 207 16.80 -7.55 -3.61
C HIS A 207 18.25 -7.87 -3.28
N ASP A 208 18.75 -9.00 -3.74
CA ASP A 208 20.13 -9.50 -3.55
C ASP A 208 20.68 -9.29 -2.14
N GLY A 209 19.90 -9.76 -1.13
CA GLY A 209 20.28 -9.68 0.29
C GLY A 209 20.26 -8.26 0.86
N THR A 210 19.52 -7.34 0.24
CA THR A 210 19.30 -5.98 0.73
C THR A 210 17.82 -5.70 0.89
N ILE A 211 17.42 -5.28 2.09
CA ILE A 211 16.07 -4.84 2.41
C ILE A 211 16.02 -3.33 2.26
N TYR A 212 15.05 -2.82 1.51
CA TYR A 212 14.78 -1.40 1.37
C TYR A 212 13.52 -1.03 2.12
N THR A 213 13.59 0.02 2.93
CA THR A 213 12.49 0.53 3.74
C THR A 213 12.63 2.04 3.99
N GLY A 214 11.68 2.64 4.71
CA GLY A 214 11.68 4.06 5.01
C GLY A 214 10.77 4.41 6.18
N SER A 215 10.22 5.61 6.19
CA SER A 215 9.48 6.11 7.34
C SER A 215 8.08 6.62 7.01
N ALA A 216 7.13 6.35 7.88
CA ALA A 216 5.88 7.07 8.03
C ALA A 216 5.99 8.10 9.20
N GLY A 217 4.90 8.82 9.50
CA GLY A 217 4.80 9.74 10.62
C GLY A 217 4.94 11.22 10.25
N GLY A 218 4.66 11.60 8.99
CA GLY A 218 4.73 12.98 8.53
C GLY A 218 3.95 13.95 9.40
N GLU A 219 2.80 13.53 9.91
CA GLU A 219 1.87 14.28 10.75
C GLU A 219 2.40 14.56 12.18
N TYR A 220 3.57 14.04 12.51
CA TYR A 220 4.26 14.28 13.78
C TYR A 220 5.50 15.19 13.62
N GLY A 221 5.64 15.84 12.46
CA GLY A 221 6.75 16.74 12.18
C GLY A 221 8.12 16.05 12.14
N VAL A 222 8.17 14.80 11.72
CA VAL A 222 9.42 14.06 11.50
C VAL A 222 10.07 14.46 10.17
N ARG A 223 11.31 14.06 9.96
CA ARG A 223 11.98 14.14 8.65
C ARG A 223 11.98 12.77 8.01
N GLY A 224 11.29 12.63 6.88
CA GLY A 224 11.26 11.42 6.08
C GLY A 224 12.65 10.91 5.71
N PHE A 225 12.78 9.59 5.60
CA PHE A 225 14.02 8.93 5.20
C PHE A 225 13.75 7.61 4.49
N HIS A 226 14.78 7.13 3.80
CA HIS A 226 14.88 5.81 3.20
C HIS A 226 16.15 5.14 3.73
N THR A 227 16.13 3.83 3.85
CA THR A 227 17.28 3.08 4.34
C THR A 227 17.36 1.70 3.68
N ALA A 228 18.58 1.21 3.53
CA ALA A 228 18.87 -0.17 3.17
C ALA A 228 19.47 -0.90 4.35
N ILE A 229 19.05 -2.16 4.51
CA ILE A 229 19.42 -3.04 5.60
C ILE A 229 19.93 -4.35 4.99
N ASP A 230 20.97 -4.91 5.55
CA ASP A 230 21.44 -6.25 5.18
C ASP A 230 20.42 -7.31 5.62
N ALA A 231 19.95 -8.11 4.70
CA ALA A 231 18.86 -9.06 4.94
C ALA A 231 19.27 -10.21 5.87
N GLU A 232 20.57 -10.55 5.93
CA GLU A 232 21.06 -11.63 6.78
C GLU A 232 21.29 -11.16 8.21
N THR A 233 21.83 -9.95 8.38
CA THR A 233 22.33 -9.49 9.68
C THR A 233 21.49 -8.42 10.35
N GLY A 234 20.62 -7.74 9.60
CA GLY A 234 19.87 -6.57 10.07
C GLY A 234 20.74 -5.28 10.17
N GLU A 235 22.00 -5.31 9.72
CA GLU A 235 22.85 -4.13 9.74
C GLU A 235 22.44 -3.10 8.68
N GLN A 236 22.40 -1.82 9.07
CA GLN A 236 22.09 -0.72 8.15
C GLN A 236 23.23 -0.54 7.14
N LYS A 237 22.93 -0.62 5.84
CA LYS A 237 23.87 -0.39 4.73
C LYS A 237 24.02 1.08 4.40
N TRP A 238 22.89 1.79 4.24
CA TRP A 238 22.85 3.22 4.01
C TRP A 238 21.57 3.86 4.57
N PHE A 239 21.59 5.18 4.71
CA PHE A 239 20.48 5.98 5.20
C PHE A 239 20.44 7.32 4.45
N THR A 240 19.29 7.68 3.87
CA THR A 240 19.13 8.90 3.08
C THR A 240 17.88 9.67 3.52
N ARG A 241 18.03 10.94 3.89
CA ARG A 241 16.89 11.84 4.12
C ARG A 241 16.19 12.13 2.81
N THR A 242 14.84 12.09 2.81
CA THR A 242 14.03 12.40 1.63
C THR A 242 14.26 13.83 1.18
N CYS A 243 14.12 14.78 2.12
CA CYS A 243 14.29 16.21 1.86
C CYS A 243 15.71 16.66 2.16
N PRO A 244 16.46 17.23 1.17
CA PRO A 244 17.76 17.81 1.40
C PRO A 244 17.66 19.16 2.13
N GLU A 245 18.66 19.50 2.94
CA GLU A 245 18.64 20.70 3.79
C GLU A 245 18.57 22.00 2.98
N GLU A 246 19.27 22.03 1.85
CA GLU A 246 19.37 23.20 0.96
C GLU A 246 18.05 23.58 0.27
N GLU A 247 17.06 22.69 0.27
CA GLU A 247 15.76 22.90 -0.38
C GLU A 247 14.69 23.44 0.56
N PHE A 248 15.03 23.64 1.84
CA PHE A 248 14.13 24.20 2.85
C PHE A 248 14.70 25.49 3.43
N VAL A 249 13.82 26.40 3.84
CA VAL A 249 14.21 27.70 4.36
C VAL A 249 14.37 27.65 5.88
N GLY A 250 15.58 27.91 6.36
CA GLY A 250 15.89 27.94 7.79
C GLY A 250 15.60 26.61 8.49
N ASP A 251 15.01 26.67 9.67
CA ASP A 251 14.76 25.50 10.51
C ASP A 251 13.56 24.65 10.08
N SER A 252 12.81 25.06 9.02
CA SER A 252 11.65 24.31 8.53
C SER A 252 12.00 22.92 8.02
N ILE A 253 13.27 22.66 7.69
CA ILE A 253 13.77 21.34 7.35
C ILE A 253 13.58 20.32 8.50
N ASN A 254 13.60 20.76 9.75
CA ASN A 254 13.51 19.86 10.90
C ASN A 254 12.16 19.14 11.01
N GLN A 255 11.11 19.71 10.42
CA GLN A 255 9.75 19.14 10.36
C GLN A 255 9.28 18.94 8.91
N ALA A 256 10.23 18.72 7.98
CA ALA A 256 9.95 18.70 6.56
C ALA A 256 8.95 17.62 6.10
N ALA A 257 8.68 16.62 6.91
CA ALA A 257 7.95 15.40 6.53
C ALA A 257 8.51 14.78 5.25
N GLY A 258 7.77 14.69 4.15
CA GLY A 258 8.22 13.99 2.95
C GLY A 258 8.48 12.53 3.26
N THR A 259 7.59 11.91 4.03
CA THR A 259 7.71 10.52 4.45
C THR A 259 7.36 9.59 3.30
N ASN A 260 7.93 8.41 3.34
CA ASN A 260 7.60 7.33 2.42
C ASN A 260 6.92 6.22 3.20
N TRP A 261 5.61 6.18 3.16
CA TRP A 261 4.79 5.24 3.92
C TRP A 261 4.17 4.12 3.08
N MET A 262 4.54 4.06 1.78
CA MET A 262 4.14 3.02 0.83
C MET A 262 5.34 2.39 0.14
N THR A 263 5.13 1.15 -0.33
CA THR A 263 6.16 0.31 -0.94
C THR A 263 6.75 0.95 -2.20
N ALA A 264 8.06 0.93 -2.31
CA ALA A 264 8.81 1.38 -3.47
C ALA A 264 8.70 0.41 -4.65
N THR A 265 9.15 0.84 -5.81
CA THR A 265 9.36 0.01 -7.00
C THR A 265 10.85 -0.14 -7.24
N TYR A 266 11.30 -1.34 -7.56
CA TYR A 266 12.69 -1.63 -7.84
C TYR A 266 12.91 -1.85 -9.34
N ASP A 267 13.90 -1.19 -9.90
CA ASP A 267 14.34 -1.35 -11.30
C ASP A 267 15.62 -2.17 -11.34
N GLU A 268 15.53 -3.45 -11.65
CA GLU A 268 16.68 -4.36 -11.70
C GLU A 268 17.68 -4.01 -12.80
N GLU A 269 17.25 -3.37 -13.89
CA GLU A 269 18.15 -3.04 -15.00
C GLU A 269 19.03 -1.82 -14.68
N ARG A 270 18.47 -0.86 -13.91
CA ARG A 270 19.16 0.39 -13.56
C ARG A 270 19.73 0.37 -12.15
N ASP A 271 19.38 -0.63 -11.36
CA ASP A 271 19.69 -0.73 -9.92
C ASP A 271 19.25 0.52 -9.15
N VAL A 272 17.97 0.89 -9.32
CA VAL A 272 17.38 2.07 -8.69
C VAL A 272 16.02 1.77 -8.05
N LEU A 273 15.63 2.64 -7.12
CA LEU A 273 14.34 2.63 -6.45
C LEU A 273 13.52 3.85 -6.85
N TYR A 274 12.27 3.64 -7.24
CA TYR A 274 11.30 4.73 -7.40
C TYR A 274 10.41 4.77 -6.16
N MET A 275 10.60 5.84 -5.37
CA MET A 275 9.99 5.99 -4.06
C MET A 275 8.76 6.90 -4.15
N PRO A 276 7.59 6.48 -3.64
CA PRO A 276 6.48 7.39 -3.39
C PRO A 276 6.84 8.33 -2.23
N VAL A 277 6.50 9.61 -2.36
CA VAL A 277 6.82 10.59 -1.32
C VAL A 277 5.58 11.41 -0.96
N GLY A 278 5.29 11.47 0.33
CA GLY A 278 4.17 12.20 0.92
C GLY A 278 4.39 13.71 1.02
N ASN A 279 3.41 14.35 1.63
CA ASN A 279 3.31 15.79 1.81
C ASN A 279 4.40 16.39 2.72
N PRO A 280 4.60 17.73 2.73
CA PRO A 280 5.47 18.39 3.70
C PRO A 280 4.73 18.64 5.03
N GLY A 281 5.46 18.68 6.15
CA GLY A 281 4.91 18.99 7.48
C GLY A 281 5.17 20.43 7.95
N PRO A 282 4.21 21.07 8.66
CA PRO A 282 2.85 20.59 8.92
C PRO A 282 1.95 20.64 7.68
N ASP A 283 0.92 19.81 7.62
CA ASP A 283 0.13 19.58 6.41
C ASP A 283 -0.52 20.86 5.86
N PHE A 284 -1.15 21.67 6.71
CA PHE A 284 -1.98 22.80 6.30
C PHE A 284 -1.37 24.18 6.55
N ASP A 285 -0.42 24.34 7.49
CA ASP A 285 0.25 25.62 7.73
C ASP A 285 1.56 25.78 6.92
N GLY A 286 1.43 26.24 5.68
CA GLY A 286 2.59 26.55 4.84
C GLY A 286 3.41 27.76 5.29
N SER A 287 2.89 28.59 6.21
CA SER A 287 3.57 29.83 6.65
C SER A 287 4.88 29.56 7.40
N VAL A 288 4.97 28.39 8.06
CA VAL A 288 6.17 27.97 8.83
C VAL A 288 7.22 27.27 7.96
N ARG A 289 6.91 26.94 6.71
CA ARG A 289 7.81 26.26 5.75
C ARG A 289 7.81 26.94 4.38
N PRO A 290 8.27 28.18 4.27
CA PRO A 290 8.24 28.92 3.01
C PRO A 290 9.09 28.24 1.93
N GLY A 291 8.74 28.49 0.66
CA GLY A 291 9.42 27.92 -0.50
C GLY A 291 8.69 26.71 -1.09
N PRO A 292 9.26 26.05 -2.10
CA PRO A 292 8.58 24.97 -2.84
C PRO A 292 8.49 23.64 -2.06
N ASN A 293 9.20 23.49 -0.95
CA ASN A 293 9.31 22.26 -0.16
C ASN A 293 9.66 21.06 -1.07
N ARG A 294 10.78 21.16 -1.79
CA ARG A 294 11.19 20.12 -2.74
C ARG A 294 11.42 18.78 -2.07
N ASN A 295 11.25 17.71 -2.86
CA ASN A 295 11.27 16.33 -2.43
C ASN A 295 10.11 15.99 -1.46
N THR A 296 8.96 16.65 -1.66
CA THR A 296 7.65 16.27 -1.08
C THR A 296 6.61 16.20 -2.20
N CYS A 297 5.54 15.42 -2.00
CA CYS A 297 4.45 15.24 -2.97
C CYS A 297 4.95 14.86 -4.36
N GLY A 298 5.58 13.70 -4.50
CA GLY A 298 6.12 13.29 -5.80
C GLY A 298 6.84 11.96 -5.82
N THR A 299 7.63 11.75 -6.85
CA THR A 299 8.43 10.55 -7.06
C THR A 299 9.91 10.85 -6.91
N LEU A 300 10.59 10.13 -6.02
CA LEU A 300 12.03 10.20 -5.81
C LEU A 300 12.69 8.96 -6.39
N CYS A 301 13.74 9.14 -7.20
CA CYS A 301 14.60 8.05 -7.64
C CYS A 301 15.88 8.03 -6.80
N LEU A 302 16.18 6.85 -6.26
CA LEU A 302 17.40 6.59 -5.49
C LEU A 302 18.24 5.51 -6.17
N ASP A 303 19.54 5.69 -6.19
CA ASP A 303 20.49 4.62 -6.44
C ASP A 303 20.38 3.57 -5.34
N ALA A 304 20.17 2.30 -5.69
CA ALA A 304 19.87 1.26 -4.72
C ALA A 304 21.10 0.82 -3.90
N GLU A 305 22.30 0.89 -4.48
CA GLU A 305 23.53 0.51 -3.80
C GLU A 305 23.95 1.56 -2.74
N THR A 306 23.78 2.85 -3.05
CA THR A 306 24.32 3.95 -2.24
C THR A 306 23.28 4.77 -1.49
N GLY A 307 22.02 4.73 -1.94
CA GLY A 307 20.96 5.62 -1.47
C GLY A 307 21.08 7.07 -1.97
N GLU A 308 21.92 7.34 -2.99
CA GLU A 308 22.06 8.66 -3.59
C GLU A 308 20.76 9.07 -4.31
N ARG A 309 20.34 10.33 -4.11
CA ARG A 309 19.19 10.90 -4.83
C ARG A 309 19.60 11.24 -6.26
N LEU A 310 18.98 10.57 -7.25
CA LEU A 310 19.27 10.74 -8.66
C LEU A 310 18.42 11.83 -9.30
N TRP A 311 17.09 11.76 -9.08
CA TRP A 311 16.15 12.77 -9.55
C TRP A 311 14.88 12.79 -8.67
N PHE A 312 14.11 13.88 -8.79
CA PHE A 312 12.82 14.04 -8.14
C PHE A 312 11.82 14.73 -9.07
N HIS A 313 10.62 14.16 -9.19
CA HIS A 313 9.47 14.79 -9.84
C HIS A 313 8.46 15.23 -8.78
N GLN A 314 8.16 16.53 -8.70
CA GLN A 314 7.21 17.10 -7.75
C GLN A 314 5.86 17.34 -8.41
N GLU A 315 4.78 16.78 -7.85
CA GLU A 315 3.41 16.91 -8.35
C GLU A 315 2.70 18.13 -7.76
N SER A 316 2.96 18.43 -6.47
CA SER A 316 2.41 19.57 -5.74
C SER A 316 3.52 20.33 -5.02
N ALA A 317 3.83 21.54 -5.46
CA ALA A 317 4.82 22.39 -4.81
C ALA A 317 4.17 23.20 -3.68
N HIS A 318 4.88 23.38 -2.55
CA HIS A 318 4.37 24.10 -1.38
C HIS A 318 2.98 23.61 -0.98
N ASP A 319 2.84 22.30 -0.92
CA ASP A 319 1.56 21.66 -0.63
C ASP A 319 1.01 22.07 0.73
N VAL A 320 -0.26 22.45 0.78
CA VAL A 320 -1.02 22.78 1.98
C VAL A 320 -2.41 22.10 1.97
N TRP A 321 -2.58 21.10 1.12
CA TRP A 321 -3.84 20.41 0.86
C TRP A 321 -3.78 18.94 1.25
N ASP A 322 -2.61 18.47 1.73
CA ASP A 322 -2.34 17.06 1.99
C ASP A 322 -2.39 16.23 0.69
N TYR A 323 -1.74 16.73 -0.38
CA TYR A 323 -1.65 16.05 -1.66
C TYR A 323 -0.45 15.12 -1.75
N ASP A 324 -0.47 14.07 -0.92
CA ASP A 324 0.49 12.97 -1.02
C ASP A 324 0.57 12.41 -2.44
N SER A 325 1.76 11.99 -2.83
CA SER A 325 1.96 11.09 -3.96
C SER A 325 2.40 9.73 -3.43
N ALA A 326 1.44 8.99 -2.83
CA ALA A 326 1.75 7.82 -2.01
C ALA A 326 1.54 6.48 -2.73
N SER A 327 0.71 6.40 -3.77
CA SER A 327 0.50 5.14 -4.51
C SER A 327 1.84 4.56 -5.03
N PRO A 328 2.10 3.25 -4.92
CA PRO A 328 3.27 2.61 -5.51
C PRO A 328 3.41 2.94 -7.00
N ARG A 329 4.64 3.12 -7.45
CA ARG A 329 4.94 3.42 -8.85
C ARG A 329 4.90 2.14 -9.65
N MET A 330 4.39 2.20 -10.88
CA MET A 330 4.53 1.10 -11.84
C MET A 330 5.63 1.46 -12.84
N LEU A 331 6.60 0.58 -13.01
CA LEU A 331 7.60 0.70 -14.05
C LEU A 331 7.15 -0.09 -15.28
N ILE A 332 6.85 0.59 -16.37
CA ILE A 332 6.42 -0.03 -17.62
C ILE A 332 7.54 0.13 -18.64
N ARG A 333 8.08 -0.99 -19.11
CA ARG A 333 9.16 -1.04 -20.07
C ARG A 333 8.66 -0.76 -21.48
N ASP A 334 9.52 -0.19 -22.30
CA ASP A 334 9.34 -0.03 -23.75
C ASP A 334 7.96 0.57 -24.13
N LEU A 335 7.44 1.51 -23.33
CA LEU A 335 6.15 2.13 -23.61
C LEU A 335 6.25 3.05 -24.84
N GLU A 336 5.38 2.80 -25.83
CA GLU A 336 5.37 3.52 -27.11
C GLU A 336 4.49 4.79 -27.02
N PHE A 337 5.08 5.94 -27.29
CA PHE A 337 4.39 7.24 -27.34
C PHE A 337 4.26 7.71 -28.79
N ASP A 338 3.25 7.23 -29.51
CA ASP A 338 3.00 7.52 -30.93
C ASP A 338 3.01 9.01 -31.24
N HIS A 339 2.47 9.85 -30.36
CA HIS A 339 2.40 11.31 -30.56
C HIS A 339 3.77 12.00 -30.50
N ARG A 340 4.83 11.29 -30.09
CA ARG A 340 6.22 11.77 -30.01
C ARG A 340 7.18 10.97 -30.89
N ASP A 341 6.73 9.83 -31.43
CA ASP A 341 7.60 8.86 -32.14
C ASP A 341 8.76 8.40 -31.22
N GLU A 342 8.44 8.09 -29.95
CA GLU A 342 9.40 7.72 -28.90
C GLU A 342 8.97 6.46 -28.18
N VAL A 343 9.96 5.64 -27.79
CA VAL A 343 9.80 4.50 -26.88
C VAL A 343 10.56 4.83 -25.59
N ARG A 344 9.93 4.63 -24.43
CA ARG A 344 10.51 4.95 -23.11
C ARG A 344 10.16 3.91 -22.08
N ASP A 345 11.11 3.60 -21.22
CA ASP A 345 10.78 3.04 -19.91
C ASP A 345 10.16 4.15 -19.06
N THR A 346 9.01 3.85 -18.50
CA THR A 346 8.14 4.87 -17.96
C THR A 346 7.71 4.49 -16.54
N VAL A 347 7.90 5.41 -15.61
CA VAL A 347 7.33 5.33 -14.26
C VAL A 347 5.95 5.95 -14.29
N VAL A 348 4.94 5.17 -13.94
CA VAL A 348 3.53 5.60 -13.94
C VAL A 348 2.98 5.58 -12.52
N ASN A 349 2.30 6.66 -12.12
CA ASN A 349 1.59 6.73 -10.85
C ASN A 349 0.41 7.68 -10.90
N ALA A 350 -0.49 7.53 -9.95
CA ALA A 350 -1.48 8.55 -9.62
C ALA A 350 -1.26 9.02 -8.17
N GLY A 351 -1.57 10.28 -7.94
CA GLY A 351 -1.51 10.91 -6.61
C GLY A 351 -2.84 11.52 -6.19
N LYS A 352 -2.88 12.09 -5.00
CA LYS A 352 -4.06 12.79 -4.46
C LYS A 352 -4.52 13.96 -5.33
N THR A 353 -3.66 14.47 -6.22
CA THR A 353 -4.02 15.48 -7.23
C THR A 353 -5.03 14.99 -8.27
N GLY A 354 -5.26 13.69 -8.39
CA GLY A 354 -6.29 13.10 -9.25
C GLY A 354 -5.92 12.99 -10.72
N TRP A 355 -4.63 13.08 -11.06
CA TRP A 355 -4.10 12.74 -12.38
C TRP A 355 -3.24 11.49 -12.33
N VAL A 356 -3.14 10.81 -13.46
CA VAL A 356 -2.11 9.80 -13.73
C VAL A 356 -0.94 10.49 -14.43
N TYR A 357 0.26 10.26 -13.93
CA TYR A 357 1.52 10.81 -14.44
C TYR A 357 2.33 9.70 -15.06
N SER A 358 2.84 9.92 -16.28
CA SER A 358 3.81 9.06 -16.95
C SER A 358 5.11 9.83 -17.07
N MET A 359 6.16 9.33 -16.44
CA MET A 359 7.47 9.98 -16.32
C MET A 359 8.54 9.09 -16.94
N ASP A 360 9.50 9.69 -17.62
CA ASP A 360 10.69 9.00 -18.07
C ASP A 360 11.47 8.38 -16.90
N ALA A 361 11.71 7.10 -16.92
CA ALA A 361 12.31 6.34 -15.82
C ALA A 361 13.76 6.77 -15.50
N GLU A 362 14.51 7.23 -16.51
CA GLU A 362 15.89 7.65 -16.34
C GLU A 362 16.02 9.06 -15.74
N THR A 363 15.10 9.96 -16.08
CA THR A 363 15.25 11.39 -15.80
C THR A 363 14.19 11.99 -14.89
N GLY A 364 13.06 11.29 -14.67
CA GLY A 364 11.89 11.80 -13.96
C GLY A 364 11.14 12.91 -14.71
N GLN A 365 11.46 13.14 -15.99
CA GLN A 365 10.76 14.13 -16.80
C GLN A 365 9.35 13.67 -17.12
N LEU A 366 8.39 14.56 -16.91
CA LEU A 366 6.99 14.29 -17.25
C LEU A 366 6.83 14.12 -18.76
N ILE A 367 6.32 12.97 -19.18
CA ILE A 367 5.98 12.69 -20.59
C ILE A 367 4.50 13.00 -20.81
N THR A 368 3.62 12.43 -19.97
CA THR A 368 2.18 12.56 -20.09
C THR A 368 1.56 12.77 -18.72
N ARG A 369 0.57 13.65 -18.67
CA ARG A 369 -0.36 13.78 -17.55
C ARG A 369 -1.79 13.53 -18.08
N SER A 370 -2.52 12.68 -17.39
CA SER A 370 -3.83 12.22 -17.87
C SER A 370 -4.91 13.30 -17.89
N ASP A 371 -6.04 12.97 -18.52
CA ASP A 371 -7.31 13.57 -18.19
C ASP A 371 -7.54 13.48 -16.68
N PRO A 372 -8.27 14.44 -16.08
CA PRO A 372 -8.57 14.35 -14.65
C PRO A 372 -9.35 13.07 -14.31
N GLY A 373 -8.83 12.29 -13.41
CA GLY A 373 -9.51 11.10 -12.87
C GLY A 373 -10.68 11.46 -11.96
N VAL A 374 -10.70 12.68 -11.45
CA VAL A 374 -11.71 13.22 -10.56
C VAL A 374 -12.03 14.65 -10.96
N GLN A 375 -13.12 15.18 -10.44
CA GLN A 375 -13.44 16.59 -10.60
C GLN A 375 -12.44 17.47 -9.86
N GLN A 376 -12.17 18.63 -10.43
CA GLN A 376 -11.27 19.63 -9.87
C GLN A 376 -12.01 20.94 -9.61
N LEU A 377 -11.99 21.37 -8.36
CA LEU A 377 -12.58 22.61 -7.90
C LEU A 377 -11.62 23.30 -6.94
N ASN A 378 -11.29 24.56 -7.21
CA ASN A 378 -10.40 25.37 -6.36
C ASN A 378 -9.06 24.67 -5.99
N MET A 379 -8.65 23.71 -6.76
CA MET A 379 -7.40 23.01 -6.57
C MET A 379 -6.25 24.03 -6.55
N PHE A 380 -5.30 23.86 -5.62
CA PHE A 380 -4.21 24.80 -5.35
C PHE A 380 -4.63 26.22 -4.90
N SER A 381 -5.89 26.39 -4.45
CA SER A 381 -6.32 27.63 -3.82
C SER A 381 -5.72 27.81 -2.43
N MET A 382 -5.54 29.06 -2.00
CA MET A 382 -5.14 29.34 -0.61
C MET A 382 -6.20 28.83 0.36
N ILE A 383 -5.77 28.03 1.33
CA ILE A 383 -6.58 27.64 2.48
C ILE A 383 -6.69 28.85 3.43
N PRO A 384 -7.89 29.24 3.91
CA PRO A 384 -8.05 30.35 4.83
C PRO A 384 -7.56 30.00 6.25
N HIS A 385 -7.19 31.03 7.02
CA HIS A 385 -6.98 30.85 8.45
C HIS A 385 -8.32 30.56 9.15
N ILE A 386 -8.29 29.75 10.19
CA ILE A 386 -9.50 29.31 10.90
C ILE A 386 -10.34 30.49 11.45
N ASP A 387 -9.72 31.60 11.83
CA ASP A 387 -10.40 32.80 12.35
C ASP A 387 -10.99 33.70 11.25
N ASP A 388 -10.73 33.44 9.96
CA ASP A 388 -11.21 34.27 8.87
C ASP A 388 -12.72 34.15 8.62
N GLY A 389 -13.36 33.12 9.16
CA GLY A 389 -14.79 32.84 8.97
C GLY A 389 -15.18 32.51 7.53
N ARG A 390 -14.18 32.14 6.69
CA ARG A 390 -14.34 31.70 5.30
C ARG A 390 -14.18 30.20 5.22
N ARG A 391 -14.82 29.61 4.21
CA ARG A 391 -14.64 28.21 3.85
C ARG A 391 -13.53 28.07 2.81
N GLY A 392 -12.68 27.07 2.97
CA GLY A 392 -11.62 26.72 2.03
C GLY A 392 -11.94 25.43 1.29
N THR A 393 -13.09 25.42 0.56
CA THR A 393 -13.52 24.22 -0.18
C THR A 393 -12.63 23.98 -1.40
N PHE A 394 -12.13 22.77 -1.55
CA PHE A 394 -11.34 22.32 -2.69
C PHE A 394 -11.64 20.86 -3.06
N MET A 395 -11.34 20.48 -4.30
CA MET A 395 -11.57 19.14 -4.84
C MET A 395 -10.50 18.82 -5.90
N PRO A 396 -9.88 17.61 -5.88
CA PRO A 396 -10.05 16.58 -4.86
C PRO A 396 -9.62 17.09 -3.48
N GLY A 397 -10.19 16.52 -2.42
CA GLY A 397 -9.80 16.79 -1.04
C GLY A 397 -8.48 16.13 -0.64
N GLY A 398 -8.09 16.21 0.63
CA GLY A 398 -6.87 15.55 1.16
C GLY A 398 -6.95 14.02 1.19
N MET A 399 -8.16 13.42 1.06
CA MET A 399 -8.31 11.99 0.77
C MET A 399 -8.06 11.67 -0.70
N GLY A 400 -7.84 12.70 -1.51
CA GLY A 400 -7.27 12.69 -2.83
C GLY A 400 -8.09 12.13 -3.94
N GLY A 401 -7.53 12.24 -5.14
CA GLY A 401 -7.95 11.55 -6.34
C GLY A 401 -7.53 10.08 -6.29
N CYS A 402 -6.24 9.82 -6.08
CA CYS A 402 -5.71 8.49 -5.75
C CYS A 402 -4.78 8.63 -4.56
N ASP A 403 -4.99 7.83 -3.54
CA ASP A 403 -4.16 7.88 -2.34
C ASP A 403 -3.10 6.73 -2.37
N TRP A 404 -3.01 5.93 -1.33
CA TRP A 404 -1.98 4.90 -1.14
C TRP A 404 -2.20 3.61 -1.93
N HIS A 405 -3.44 3.30 -2.29
CA HIS A 405 -3.79 2.00 -2.86
C HIS A 405 -3.06 1.72 -4.18
N PRO A 406 -2.47 0.50 -4.32
CA PRO A 406 -1.71 0.16 -5.51
C PRO A 406 -2.63 -0.09 -6.71
N ALA A 407 -2.15 0.32 -7.87
CA ALA A 407 -2.80 0.09 -9.15
C ALA A 407 -2.28 -1.19 -9.82
N THR A 408 -2.87 -1.58 -10.92
CA THR A 408 -2.35 -2.63 -11.80
C THR A 408 -2.15 -2.12 -13.22
N TYR A 409 -1.15 -2.68 -13.91
CA TYR A 409 -0.96 -2.55 -15.34
C TYR A 409 -1.30 -3.87 -16.02
N ASN A 410 -2.15 -3.84 -17.04
CA ASN A 410 -2.48 -5.03 -17.81
C ASN A 410 -1.76 -5.00 -19.16
N HIS A 411 -0.91 -5.99 -19.39
CA HIS A 411 -0.07 -6.11 -20.58
C HIS A 411 -0.88 -6.34 -21.86
N GLU A 412 -2.06 -6.98 -21.76
CA GLU A 412 -2.91 -7.28 -22.92
C GLU A 412 -3.67 -6.04 -23.42
N THR A 413 -4.12 -5.19 -22.49
CA THR A 413 -4.88 -3.97 -22.83
C THR A 413 -3.99 -2.73 -22.96
N GLY A 414 -2.79 -2.75 -22.36
CA GLY A 414 -1.91 -1.58 -22.24
C GLY A 414 -2.45 -0.50 -21.29
N LEU A 415 -3.44 -0.82 -20.44
CA LEU A 415 -4.10 0.12 -19.55
C LEU A 415 -3.61 0.00 -18.11
N VAL A 416 -3.72 1.11 -17.37
CA VAL A 416 -3.52 1.18 -15.92
C VAL A 416 -4.84 1.45 -15.22
N TYR A 417 -5.07 0.77 -14.08
CA TYR A 417 -6.37 0.80 -13.39
C TYR A 417 -6.20 1.37 -12.00
N TYR A 418 -6.90 2.47 -11.74
CA TYR A 418 -6.87 3.18 -10.46
C TYR A 418 -8.25 3.28 -9.82
N LYS A 419 -8.28 3.20 -8.50
CA LYS A 419 -9.40 3.70 -7.71
C LYS A 419 -9.24 5.20 -7.56
N MET A 420 -10.33 5.93 -7.73
CA MET A 420 -10.33 7.39 -7.68
C MET A 420 -11.38 7.92 -6.72
N HIS A 421 -11.00 8.87 -5.87
CA HIS A 421 -11.87 9.53 -4.91
C HIS A 421 -12.29 10.91 -5.41
N ASN A 422 -13.56 11.04 -5.72
CA ASN A 422 -14.16 12.26 -6.25
C ASN A 422 -14.87 13.03 -5.13
N ASN A 423 -14.09 13.51 -4.15
CA ASN A 423 -14.60 14.13 -2.94
C ASN A 423 -14.11 15.57 -2.76
N ALA A 424 -15.01 16.46 -2.36
CA ALA A 424 -14.68 17.81 -1.93
C ALA A 424 -14.45 17.85 -0.42
N GLN A 425 -13.49 18.64 0.00
CA GLN A 425 -13.22 18.89 1.42
C GLN A 425 -13.04 20.36 1.70
N GLU A 426 -13.23 20.75 2.97
CA GLU A 426 -12.91 22.06 3.49
C GLU A 426 -11.70 22.00 4.39
N ALA A 427 -10.76 22.93 4.22
CA ALA A 427 -9.59 23.03 5.07
C ALA A 427 -9.38 24.42 5.62
N TRP A 428 -8.80 24.49 6.81
CA TRP A 428 -8.37 25.70 7.48
C TRP A 428 -7.00 25.49 8.07
N TRP A 429 -6.11 26.44 7.88
CA TRP A 429 -4.84 26.44 8.58
C TRP A 429 -4.94 27.20 9.90
N ARG A 430 -4.11 26.80 10.87
CA ARG A 430 -3.87 27.49 12.12
C ARG A 430 -2.42 27.28 12.52
N PHE A 431 -1.85 28.25 13.21
CA PHE A 431 -0.53 28.04 13.80
C PHE A 431 -0.62 27.02 14.93
N GLU A 432 0.28 26.04 14.91
CA GLU A 432 0.51 25.09 15.97
C GLU A 432 1.99 25.17 16.40
N GLU A 433 2.26 25.13 17.71
CA GLU A 433 3.62 25.01 18.22
C GLU A 433 4.04 23.54 18.09
N PHE A 434 5.22 23.31 17.51
CA PHE A 434 5.76 21.96 17.37
C PHE A 434 6.13 21.38 18.74
N GLU A 435 5.65 20.20 19.04
CA GLU A 435 6.00 19.38 20.20
C GLU A 435 6.36 17.97 19.70
N GLU A 436 7.57 17.50 19.98
CA GLU A 436 8.08 16.20 19.52
C GLU A 436 7.17 15.06 19.98
N GLY A 437 6.85 14.11 19.09
CA GLY A 437 5.94 12.98 19.36
C GLY A 437 4.46 13.35 19.42
N ARG A 438 4.08 14.58 19.07
CA ARG A 438 2.70 15.05 18.99
C ARG A 438 2.27 15.34 17.57
N LYS A 439 0.96 15.19 17.28
CA LYS A 439 0.39 15.59 16.00
C LYS A 439 0.69 17.06 15.70
N TYR A 440 1.16 17.32 14.50
CA TYR A 440 1.58 18.63 13.99
C TYR A 440 0.99 18.84 12.59
N TRP A 441 -0.31 19.01 12.50
CA TRP A 441 -1.03 19.21 11.24
C TRP A 441 -1.04 20.66 10.75
N GLY A 442 -1.02 21.60 11.68
CA GLY A 442 -1.13 23.02 11.35
C GLY A 442 -2.50 23.41 10.81
N GLY A 443 -3.56 22.66 11.09
CA GLY A 443 -4.88 22.95 10.57
C GLY A 443 -5.95 21.92 10.86
N ILE A 444 -7.04 22.01 10.08
CA ILE A 444 -8.21 21.12 10.14
C ILE A 444 -8.65 20.79 8.72
N LEU A 445 -9.08 19.55 8.51
CA LEU A 445 -9.70 19.06 7.27
C LEU A 445 -11.06 18.45 7.61
N GLU A 446 -12.10 18.81 6.85
CA GLU A 446 -13.47 18.30 7.01
C GLU A 446 -14.06 17.91 5.65
N ASP A 447 -14.88 16.85 5.60
CA ASP A 447 -15.60 16.44 4.40
C ASP A 447 -16.71 17.46 4.06
N GLU A 448 -16.79 17.84 2.78
CA GLU A 448 -17.79 18.73 2.24
C GLU A 448 -18.58 18.04 1.11
N THR A 449 -19.68 17.43 1.47
CA THR A 449 -20.51 16.66 0.53
C THR A 449 -21.44 17.53 -0.32
N GLU A 450 -21.76 18.75 0.12
CA GLU A 450 -22.67 19.65 -0.61
C GLU A 450 -22.01 20.28 -1.85
N ALA A 451 -20.67 20.29 -1.90
CA ALA A 451 -19.93 20.82 -3.05
C ALA A 451 -19.88 19.86 -4.26
N MET A 452 -20.37 18.63 -4.12
CA MET A 452 -20.39 17.63 -5.21
C MET A 452 -21.42 18.05 -6.28
N PRO A 453 -21.03 18.23 -7.56
CA PRO A 453 -21.97 18.53 -8.61
C PRO A 453 -22.89 17.36 -8.93
N ASP A 454 -24.13 17.68 -9.31
CA ASP A 454 -25.16 16.71 -9.72
C ASP A 454 -24.73 15.83 -10.91
N GLU A 455 -23.84 16.32 -11.78
CA GLU A 455 -23.36 15.59 -12.95
C GLU A 455 -22.57 14.32 -12.63
N TYR A 456 -22.05 14.20 -11.40
CA TYR A 456 -21.38 12.99 -10.89
C TYR A 456 -22.32 12.10 -10.09
N ASN A 457 -23.63 12.39 -10.11
CA ASN A 457 -24.67 11.62 -9.40
C ASN A 457 -24.42 11.42 -7.90
N GLY A 458 -23.59 12.28 -7.29
CA GLY A 458 -23.20 12.16 -5.88
C GLY A 458 -22.21 11.02 -5.55
N HIS A 459 -21.69 10.31 -6.53
CA HIS A 459 -20.69 9.27 -6.30
C HIS A 459 -19.34 9.86 -5.91
N ILE A 460 -18.78 9.40 -4.79
CA ILE A 460 -17.48 9.84 -4.27
C ILE A 460 -16.32 8.93 -4.68
N SER A 461 -16.59 7.79 -5.30
CA SER A 461 -15.56 6.83 -5.67
C SER A 461 -15.83 6.18 -7.02
N SER A 462 -14.76 5.90 -7.74
CA SER A 462 -14.81 5.19 -9.02
C SER A 462 -13.61 4.27 -9.20
N ILE A 463 -13.78 3.29 -10.08
CA ILE A 463 -12.70 2.52 -10.68
C ILE A 463 -12.52 3.04 -12.10
N SER A 464 -11.30 3.37 -12.49
CA SER A 464 -11.02 4.07 -13.74
C SER A 464 -9.81 3.47 -14.44
N ALA A 465 -9.92 3.26 -15.75
CA ALA A 465 -8.83 2.82 -16.61
C ALA A 465 -8.27 3.98 -17.43
N PHE A 466 -6.96 4.10 -17.49
CA PHE A 466 -6.26 5.12 -18.26
C PHE A 466 -5.27 4.48 -19.21
N ASP A 467 -5.12 5.09 -20.37
CA ASP A 467 -4.02 4.83 -21.27
C ASP A 467 -2.80 5.68 -20.83
N PRO A 468 -1.71 5.06 -20.35
CA PRO A 468 -0.56 5.79 -19.82
C PRO A 468 0.22 6.55 -20.89
N THR A 469 0.06 6.20 -22.18
CA THR A 469 0.76 6.83 -23.29
C THR A 469 0.11 8.13 -23.75
N THR A 470 -1.22 8.16 -23.75
CA THR A 470 -2.02 9.32 -24.18
C THR A 470 -2.58 10.11 -23.01
N GLY A 471 -2.61 9.52 -21.82
CA GLY A 471 -3.27 10.08 -20.64
C GLY A 471 -4.80 10.07 -20.69
N LYS A 472 -5.40 9.38 -21.65
CA LYS A 472 -6.86 9.35 -21.78
C LYS A 472 -7.50 8.44 -20.76
N LEU A 473 -8.58 8.92 -20.16
CA LEU A 473 -9.54 8.09 -19.46
C LEU A 473 -10.29 7.23 -20.48
N VAL A 474 -10.12 5.90 -20.40
CA VAL A 474 -10.70 4.94 -21.36
C VAL A 474 -12.09 4.52 -20.91
N TRP A 475 -12.22 4.08 -19.65
CA TRP A 475 -13.51 3.77 -19.05
C TRP A 475 -13.52 4.10 -17.56
N ARG A 476 -14.73 4.21 -16.99
CA ARG A 476 -14.96 4.47 -15.57
C ARG A 476 -16.21 3.76 -15.11
N ASP A 477 -16.13 3.10 -13.95
CA ASP A 477 -17.26 2.60 -13.21
C ASP A 477 -17.41 3.38 -11.89
N TRP A 478 -18.53 4.07 -11.72
CA TRP A 478 -18.87 4.74 -10.48
C TRP A 478 -19.39 3.73 -9.46
N ILE A 479 -18.77 3.70 -8.30
CA ILE A 479 -19.15 2.80 -7.22
C ILE A 479 -20.26 3.44 -6.41
N ASP A 480 -21.36 2.71 -6.21
CA ASP A 480 -22.47 3.14 -5.35
C ASP A 480 -22.06 2.97 -3.88
N SER A 481 -21.32 3.95 -3.38
CA SER A 481 -20.79 4.00 -2.03
C SER A 481 -20.83 5.43 -1.52
N ASP A 482 -21.20 5.59 -0.26
CA ASP A 482 -21.16 6.85 0.46
C ASP A 482 -19.81 7.11 1.14
N THR A 483 -18.81 6.29 0.82
CA THR A 483 -17.47 6.36 1.38
C THR A 483 -16.39 6.12 0.32
N TYR A 484 -15.15 6.41 0.68
CA TYR A 484 -13.97 6.13 -0.14
C TYR A 484 -13.79 4.63 -0.35
N ILE A 485 -13.22 4.23 -1.49
CA ILE A 485 -12.86 2.84 -1.80
C ILE A 485 -11.34 2.67 -1.70
N TRP A 486 -10.91 1.95 -0.72
CA TRP A 486 -9.51 1.65 -0.48
C TRP A 486 -9.11 0.27 -1.04
N GLY A 487 -7.82 -0.06 -0.91
CA GLY A 487 -7.26 -1.31 -1.42
C GLY A 487 -6.92 -1.28 -2.91
N GLY A 488 -6.11 -2.23 -3.33
CA GLY A 488 -5.56 -2.24 -4.68
C GLY A 488 -6.41 -2.97 -5.72
N THR A 489 -5.86 -2.96 -6.93
CA THR A 489 -6.34 -3.71 -8.09
C THR A 489 -5.34 -4.81 -8.46
N MET A 490 -5.79 -5.83 -9.19
CA MET A 490 -4.96 -6.88 -9.79
C MET A 490 -5.55 -7.22 -11.16
N SER A 491 -4.72 -7.45 -12.15
CA SER A 491 -5.17 -7.89 -13.47
C SER A 491 -4.55 -9.22 -13.90
N THR A 492 -5.11 -9.82 -14.94
CA THR A 492 -4.74 -11.14 -15.44
C THR A 492 -4.41 -11.11 -16.92
N THR A 493 -3.61 -12.06 -17.37
CA THR A 493 -3.32 -12.29 -18.80
C THR A 493 -4.57 -12.66 -19.60
N THR A 494 -5.62 -13.13 -18.94
CA THR A 494 -6.90 -13.48 -19.57
C THR A 494 -7.82 -12.28 -19.81
N GLY A 495 -7.38 -11.06 -19.45
CA GLY A 495 -8.14 -9.82 -19.64
C GLY A 495 -9.14 -9.49 -18.53
N LEU A 496 -8.96 -10.03 -17.33
CA LEU A 496 -9.74 -9.64 -16.16
C LEU A 496 -9.01 -8.60 -15.30
N MET A 497 -9.77 -7.80 -14.55
CA MET A 497 -9.28 -6.94 -13.48
C MET A 497 -10.14 -7.13 -12.24
N PHE A 498 -9.49 -7.43 -11.11
CA PHE A 498 -10.14 -7.68 -9.82
C PHE A 498 -9.89 -6.54 -8.84
N THR A 499 -10.91 -6.23 -8.04
CA THR A 499 -10.79 -5.25 -6.94
C THR A 499 -11.92 -5.39 -5.93
N GLY A 500 -11.66 -4.92 -4.70
CA GLY A 500 -12.67 -4.85 -3.64
C GLY A 500 -13.23 -3.45 -3.43
N THR A 501 -14.38 -3.35 -2.76
CA THR A 501 -15.00 -2.08 -2.35
C THR A 501 -15.20 -2.00 -0.85
N GLN A 502 -15.47 -0.81 -0.33
CA GLN A 502 -15.75 -0.63 1.11
C GLN A 502 -17.13 -1.15 1.53
N ASN A 503 -18.00 -1.45 0.57
CA ASN A 503 -19.31 -2.07 0.82
C ASN A 503 -19.26 -3.61 0.85
N GLY A 504 -18.05 -4.21 0.83
CA GLY A 504 -17.89 -5.66 0.85
C GLY A 504 -18.04 -6.37 -0.49
N GLN A 505 -18.06 -5.63 -1.59
CA GLN A 505 -18.16 -6.24 -2.92
C GLN A 505 -16.75 -6.53 -3.46
N PHE A 506 -16.48 -7.78 -3.83
CA PHE A 506 -15.32 -8.18 -4.60
C PHE A 506 -15.75 -8.38 -6.05
N ILE A 507 -15.13 -7.68 -6.98
CA ILE A 507 -15.63 -7.52 -8.36
C ILE A 507 -14.55 -7.92 -9.35
N ALA A 508 -14.96 -8.66 -10.38
CA ALA A 508 -14.18 -8.90 -11.59
C ALA A 508 -14.75 -8.11 -12.76
N TYR A 509 -13.90 -7.37 -13.43
CA TYR A 509 -14.20 -6.60 -14.63
C TYR A 509 -13.57 -7.22 -15.86
N ASP A 510 -14.21 -7.06 -17.00
CA ASP A 510 -13.52 -7.07 -18.28
C ASP A 510 -12.55 -5.87 -18.31
N ALA A 511 -11.27 -6.15 -18.45
CA ALA A 511 -10.23 -5.14 -18.31
C ALA A 511 -10.26 -4.10 -19.44
N GLU A 512 -10.68 -4.48 -20.65
CA GLU A 512 -10.74 -3.58 -21.82
C GLU A 512 -11.95 -2.64 -21.76
N THR A 513 -13.10 -3.14 -21.32
CA THR A 513 -14.38 -2.42 -21.42
C THR A 513 -14.91 -1.85 -20.12
N GLY A 514 -14.46 -2.38 -18.97
CA GLY A 514 -14.99 -2.02 -17.66
C GLY A 514 -16.35 -2.65 -17.36
N GLU A 515 -16.81 -3.66 -18.12
CA GLU A 515 -18.01 -4.42 -17.81
C GLU A 515 -17.76 -5.28 -16.56
N ARG A 516 -18.70 -5.26 -15.60
CA ARG A 516 -18.68 -6.16 -14.44
C ARG A 516 -19.10 -7.54 -14.88
N LEU A 517 -18.20 -8.53 -14.78
CA LEU A 517 -18.44 -9.91 -15.18
C LEU A 517 -18.84 -10.80 -14.00
N TRP A 518 -18.36 -10.49 -12.81
CA TRP A 518 -18.66 -11.23 -11.59
C TRP A 518 -18.56 -10.32 -10.37
N GLU A 519 -19.35 -10.62 -9.35
CA GLU A 519 -19.38 -9.90 -8.08
C GLU A 519 -19.70 -10.86 -6.93
N PHE A 520 -18.97 -10.75 -5.84
CA PHE A 520 -19.17 -11.51 -4.61
C PHE A 520 -19.31 -10.56 -3.41
N ASP A 521 -20.35 -10.79 -2.60
CA ASP A 521 -20.61 -10.03 -1.37
C ASP A 521 -19.96 -10.74 -0.18
N THR A 522 -18.96 -10.11 0.43
CA THR A 522 -18.24 -10.62 1.60
C THR A 522 -18.96 -10.34 2.93
N GLY A 523 -20.12 -9.67 2.90
CA GLY A 523 -20.99 -9.44 4.06
C GLY A 523 -20.79 -8.10 4.77
N ASP A 524 -20.82 -7.01 4.05
CA ASP A 524 -20.70 -5.62 4.55
C ASP A 524 -19.34 -5.29 5.21
N ALA A 525 -18.33 -6.14 5.09
CA ALA A 525 -17.00 -5.87 5.57
C ALA A 525 -16.15 -5.22 4.48
N PRO A 526 -15.38 -4.14 4.77
CA PRO A 526 -14.63 -3.45 3.75
C PRO A 526 -13.50 -4.31 3.17
N LEU A 527 -13.17 -4.08 1.91
CA LEU A 527 -12.07 -4.70 1.20
C LEU A 527 -10.98 -3.66 0.94
N SER A 528 -10.14 -3.42 1.96
CA SER A 528 -9.05 -2.44 1.90
C SER A 528 -7.71 -3.04 1.46
N SER A 529 -7.64 -4.35 1.23
CA SER A 529 -6.45 -5.04 0.75
C SER A 529 -6.36 -5.06 -0.77
N SER A 530 -5.31 -5.66 -1.27
CA SER A 530 -5.09 -5.85 -2.70
C SER A 530 -5.15 -7.34 -3.03
N PRO A 531 -5.92 -7.76 -4.03
CA PRO A 531 -5.99 -9.17 -4.40
C PRO A 531 -4.66 -9.69 -4.95
N VAL A 532 -4.41 -10.98 -4.76
CA VAL A 532 -3.29 -11.73 -5.34
C VAL A 532 -3.80 -13.02 -5.98
N SER A 533 -3.04 -13.57 -6.93
CA SER A 533 -3.40 -14.82 -7.61
C SER A 533 -2.20 -15.72 -7.80
N TRP A 534 -2.44 -17.03 -7.75
CA TRP A 534 -1.45 -18.05 -8.07
C TRP A 534 -2.12 -19.29 -8.66
N TYR A 535 -1.35 -20.07 -9.40
CA TYR A 535 -1.74 -21.39 -9.87
C TYR A 535 -1.02 -22.46 -9.07
N ASP A 536 -1.75 -23.46 -8.60
CA ASP A 536 -1.17 -24.63 -7.96
C ASP A 536 -1.20 -25.81 -8.95
N PRO A 537 -0.04 -26.28 -9.43
CA PRO A 537 0.02 -27.33 -10.45
C PRO A 537 -0.37 -28.70 -9.92
N ASP A 538 -0.24 -28.96 -8.61
CA ASP A 538 -0.61 -30.24 -8.01
C ASP A 538 -2.13 -30.39 -7.91
N GLU A 539 -2.81 -29.29 -7.59
CA GLU A 539 -4.29 -29.24 -7.54
C GLU A 539 -4.89 -28.96 -8.93
N GLY A 540 -4.10 -28.39 -9.87
CA GLY A 540 -4.57 -27.96 -11.16
C GLY A 540 -5.53 -26.77 -11.08
N LYS A 541 -5.45 -25.98 -10.02
CA LYS A 541 -6.35 -24.86 -9.70
C LYS A 541 -5.62 -23.53 -9.72
N GLN A 542 -6.29 -22.50 -10.21
CA GLN A 542 -5.90 -21.11 -9.98
C GLN A 542 -6.71 -20.56 -8.80
N TYR A 543 -6.01 -19.89 -7.90
CA TYR A 543 -6.57 -19.25 -6.72
C TYR A 543 -6.48 -17.73 -6.81
N ILE A 544 -7.46 -17.07 -6.19
CA ILE A 544 -7.44 -15.62 -5.97
C ILE A 544 -7.73 -15.37 -4.49
N ALA A 545 -6.88 -14.62 -3.80
CA ALA A 545 -7.06 -14.28 -2.40
C ALA A 545 -7.24 -12.77 -2.21
N ILE A 546 -8.09 -12.41 -1.23
CA ILE A 546 -8.28 -11.04 -0.75
C ILE A 546 -8.50 -11.03 0.76
N GLN A 547 -7.93 -10.05 1.46
CA GLN A 547 -8.27 -9.81 2.85
C GLN A 547 -9.60 -9.07 2.94
N VAL A 548 -10.44 -9.51 3.86
CA VAL A 548 -11.76 -8.95 4.17
C VAL A 548 -11.73 -8.38 5.58
N GLY A 549 -12.07 -7.13 5.70
CA GLY A 549 -12.01 -6.40 6.96
C GLY A 549 -11.29 -5.10 6.75
N GLY A 550 -11.00 -4.49 7.82
CA GLY A 550 -10.38 -3.18 7.82
C GLY A 550 -11.02 -2.41 8.93
N SER A 551 -10.38 -1.40 9.25
CA SER A 551 -10.72 -0.70 10.45
C SER A 551 -10.26 0.73 10.36
N GLY A 552 -10.07 1.29 11.43
CA GLY A 552 -9.48 2.54 11.63
C GLY A 552 -10.46 3.68 11.53
N TRP A 553 -9.94 4.87 11.38
CA TRP A 553 -10.77 6.07 11.27
C TRP A 553 -11.57 6.11 9.96
N LEU A 554 -11.18 5.33 8.96
CA LEU A 554 -11.92 5.11 7.71
C LEU A 554 -13.04 4.08 7.86
N ARG A 555 -13.35 3.64 9.08
CA ARG A 555 -14.31 2.57 9.37
C ARG A 555 -15.71 2.92 8.95
N ARG A 556 -16.14 2.32 7.86
CA ARG A 556 -17.55 2.12 7.56
C ARG A 556 -17.70 0.66 7.20
N GLY A 557 -18.62 -0.03 7.85
CA GLY A 557 -18.86 -1.45 7.63
C GLY A 557 -18.63 -2.32 8.87
N LYS A 558 -18.83 -3.60 8.69
CA LYS A 558 -18.69 -4.61 9.73
C LYS A 558 -17.20 -4.95 9.93
N ARG A 559 -16.76 -5.05 11.16
CA ARG A 559 -15.42 -5.61 11.45
C ARG A 559 -15.35 -7.06 10.98
N ASP A 560 -14.27 -7.38 10.28
CA ASP A 560 -13.93 -8.73 9.84
C ASP A 560 -12.40 -8.88 9.87
N ASP A 561 -11.90 -10.10 9.92
CA ASP A 561 -10.47 -10.40 9.97
C ASP A 561 -10.12 -11.61 9.09
N ARG A 562 -10.89 -11.80 8.01
CA ARG A 562 -10.72 -12.98 7.14
C ARG A 562 -9.77 -12.72 5.97
N VAL A 563 -9.11 -13.79 5.55
CA VAL A 563 -8.64 -13.95 4.17
C VAL A 563 -9.63 -14.88 3.49
N VAL A 564 -10.19 -14.46 2.36
CA VAL A 564 -11.10 -15.27 1.54
C VAL A 564 -10.35 -15.66 0.27
N VAL A 565 -10.36 -16.94 -0.03
CA VAL A 565 -9.71 -17.53 -1.21
C VAL A 565 -10.76 -18.14 -2.11
N PHE A 566 -10.65 -17.84 -3.40
CA PHE A 566 -11.58 -18.26 -4.45
C PHE A 566 -10.87 -19.17 -5.44
N SER A 567 -11.62 -20.12 -5.99
CA SER A 567 -11.24 -20.94 -7.14
C SER A 567 -12.48 -21.20 -8.02
N LEU A 568 -12.30 -21.82 -9.18
CA LEU A 568 -13.44 -22.28 -10.00
C LEU A 568 -14.12 -23.46 -9.31
N ALA A 569 -15.45 -23.50 -9.35
CA ALA A 569 -16.25 -24.65 -8.92
C ALA A 569 -15.82 -25.93 -9.63
N GLU A 570 -15.81 -27.10 -8.93
CA GLU A 570 -15.48 -28.41 -9.50
C GLU A 570 -16.53 -28.89 -10.52
#